data_3608f40ae0d4fa54d6aa446eac36d3cd
#
_entry.id   3608f40ae0d4fa54d6aa446eac36d3cd
#
_cell.length_a   1.000
_cell.length_b   1.000
_cell.length_c   1.000
_cell.angle_alpha   90.00
_cell.angle_beta   90.00
_cell.angle_gamma   90.00
#
_symmetry.space_group_name_H-M   'P 1'
#
loop_
_entity.id
_entity.type
_entity.pdbx_description
1 polymer ?
#
loop_
_entity_poly.entity_id
_entity_poly.type
_entity_poly.pdbx_seq_one_letter_code
_entity_poly.pdbx_strand_id
1 'polypeptide(L)'
;NVKDNPKLFPIVTLIIMDTFIQKMRMRKDKRKALIIEEAWKAIASKLMGGYILYLYKTVRKFWGEAIVVTQELDDIIGNAVVKDSIINNSDTFILLDQTKFKDNFHRIADILSLNKVEQNKIFTIDNLNNKFGRARFKEFYLKRGSKGEVYGNEVSIQQYLTYTTEKPEKNAIEFYLKDDRTYDDALDIFLKDLNLFGDELGSMVSLINIYKKPIDQKVINFYNEIKQQDKTGNIFKVIDNLLQKENKTLDQFINSNSNNYEKV
;
A
#
# COMPACT_ATOMS: atom_id res chain seq x y z
N ASN A 1 14.56 16.89 4.87
CA ASN A 1 13.57 15.93 5.28
C ASN A 1 13.52 15.89 6.82
N VAL A 2 12.38 16.29 7.44
CA VAL A 2 12.22 16.34 8.90
C VAL A 2 12.38 14.95 9.52
N LYS A 3 11.94 13.91 8.82
CA LYS A 3 11.97 12.51 9.29
C LYS A 3 13.38 12.00 9.59
N ASP A 4 14.38 12.51 8.85
CA ASP A 4 15.77 12.08 8.97
C ASP A 4 16.58 12.96 9.95
N ASN A 5 15.98 14.00 10.51
CA ASN A 5 16.64 14.90 11.44
C ASN A 5 16.26 14.53 12.89
N PRO A 6 17.19 13.94 13.69
CA PRO A 6 16.90 13.44 15.04
C PRO A 6 16.52 14.53 16.04
N LYS A 7 16.82 15.79 15.76
CA LYS A 7 16.46 16.93 16.62
C LYS A 7 15.11 17.53 16.22
N LEU A 8 14.81 17.61 14.93
CA LEU A 8 13.57 18.22 14.44
C LEU A 8 12.39 17.25 14.48
N PHE A 9 12.61 15.99 14.22
CA PHE A 9 11.53 14.98 14.18
C PHE A 9 10.70 14.95 15.47
N PRO A 10 11.28 14.85 16.68
CA PRO A 10 10.50 14.86 17.91
C PRO A 10 9.71 16.16 18.12
N ILE A 11 10.30 17.32 17.78
CA ILE A 11 9.66 18.63 17.96
C ILE A 11 8.44 18.75 17.05
N VAL A 12 8.59 18.44 15.76
CA VAL A 12 7.49 18.50 14.79
C VAL A 12 6.38 17.54 15.15
N THR A 13 6.75 16.32 15.58
CA THR A 13 5.77 15.31 16.01
C THR A 13 4.99 15.77 17.24
N LEU A 14 5.66 16.40 18.22
CA LEU A 14 4.99 16.99 19.38
C LEU A 14 4.00 18.08 18.99
N ILE A 15 4.37 18.96 18.08
CA ILE A 15 3.48 20.05 17.61
C ILE A 15 2.24 19.45 16.93
N ILE A 16 2.43 18.40 16.09
CA ILE A 16 1.31 17.72 15.42
C ILE A 16 0.39 17.05 16.46
N MET A 17 0.95 16.36 17.45
CA MET A 17 0.17 15.68 18.49
C MET A 17 -0.57 16.68 19.38
N ASP A 18 0.07 17.75 19.79
CA ASP A 18 -0.60 18.80 20.58
C ASP A 18 -1.74 19.46 19.79
N THR A 19 -1.49 19.78 18.52
CA THR A 19 -2.51 20.30 17.61
C THR A 19 -3.69 19.33 17.48
N PHE A 20 -3.42 18.02 17.36
CA PHE A 20 -4.47 17.00 17.32
C PHE A 20 -5.29 16.98 18.60
N ILE A 21 -4.63 16.99 19.77
CA ILE A 21 -5.30 16.97 21.08
C ILE A 21 -6.18 18.23 21.24
N GLN A 22 -5.70 19.40 20.85
CA GLN A 22 -6.47 20.65 20.89
C GLN A 22 -7.70 20.57 19.97
N LYS A 23 -7.51 20.18 18.70
CA LYS A 23 -8.62 19.99 17.76
C LYS A 23 -9.61 18.92 18.22
N MET A 24 -9.12 17.85 18.82
CA MET A 24 -9.95 16.80 19.40
C MET A 24 -10.88 17.34 20.50
N ARG A 25 -10.38 18.22 21.36
CA ARG A 25 -11.15 18.86 22.43
C ARG A 25 -12.16 19.89 21.89
N MET A 26 -11.77 20.65 20.88
CA MET A 26 -12.60 21.70 20.28
C MET A 26 -13.76 21.16 19.43
N ARG A 27 -13.50 20.08 18.67
CA ARG A 27 -14.46 19.53 17.70
C ARG A 27 -15.09 18.23 18.22
N LYS A 28 -15.85 18.34 19.31
CA LYS A 28 -16.53 17.20 19.96
C LYS A 28 -17.64 16.58 19.09
N ASP A 29 -18.11 17.33 18.10
CA ASP A 29 -19.15 16.96 17.14
C ASP A 29 -18.68 15.99 16.03
N LYS A 30 -17.36 15.81 15.87
CA LYS A 30 -16.81 15.01 14.77
C LYS A 30 -15.98 13.85 15.27
N ARG A 31 -16.06 12.71 14.57
CA ARG A 31 -15.09 11.61 14.72
C ARG A 31 -13.72 12.03 14.21
N LYS A 32 -12.69 11.58 14.85
CA LYS A 32 -11.29 11.86 14.53
C LYS A 32 -10.47 10.60 14.69
N ALA A 33 -9.54 10.37 13.78
CA ALA A 33 -8.55 9.31 13.89
C ALA A 33 -7.15 9.92 13.85
N LEU A 34 -6.27 9.49 14.75
CA LEU A 34 -4.84 9.72 14.66
C LEU A 34 -4.17 8.40 14.34
N ILE A 35 -3.53 8.35 13.16
CA ILE A 35 -2.76 7.19 12.71
C ILE A 35 -1.28 7.52 12.89
N ILE A 36 -0.58 6.69 13.66
CA ILE A 36 0.85 6.83 13.94
C ILE A 36 1.56 5.65 13.27
N GLU A 37 2.11 5.91 12.09
CA GLU A 37 2.96 4.96 11.39
C GLU A 37 4.39 4.99 11.91
N GLU A 38 5.11 3.87 11.80
CA GLU A 38 6.46 3.73 12.34
C GLU A 38 6.52 4.20 13.81
N ALA A 39 5.55 3.80 14.61
CA ALA A 39 5.34 4.29 15.97
C ALA A 39 6.56 4.14 16.88
N TRP A 40 7.44 3.18 16.59
CA TRP A 40 8.68 2.96 17.33
C TRP A 40 9.58 4.20 17.37
N LYS A 41 9.65 4.99 16.30
CA LYS A 41 10.41 6.25 16.25
C LYS A 41 9.87 7.28 17.24
N ALA A 42 8.54 7.34 17.35
CA ALA A 42 7.88 8.23 18.30
C ALA A 42 8.02 7.71 19.75
N ILE A 43 7.89 6.41 19.94
CA ILE A 43 7.93 5.76 21.27
C ILE A 43 9.33 5.81 21.90
N ALA A 44 10.39 5.82 21.10
CA ALA A 44 11.77 5.92 21.60
C ALA A 44 12.03 7.18 22.43
N SER A 45 11.27 8.25 22.21
CA SER A 45 11.33 9.47 23.02
C SER A 45 10.44 9.36 24.25
N LYS A 46 11.03 9.57 25.47
CA LYS A 46 10.27 9.56 26.75
C LYS A 46 9.11 10.55 26.75
N LEU A 47 9.30 11.71 26.13
CA LEU A 47 8.28 12.76 26.04
C LEU A 47 7.12 12.33 25.15
N MET A 48 7.42 11.75 23.98
CA MET A 48 6.43 11.22 23.07
C MET A 48 5.66 10.03 23.65
N GLY A 49 6.36 9.15 24.37
CA GLY A 49 5.72 8.05 25.10
C GLY A 49 4.64 8.55 26.07
N GLY A 50 4.90 9.67 26.77
CA GLY A 50 3.92 10.32 27.64
C GLY A 50 2.67 10.84 26.90
N TYR A 51 2.84 11.41 25.71
CA TYR A 51 1.73 11.85 24.85
C TYR A 51 0.91 10.69 24.31
N ILE A 52 1.54 9.62 23.86
CA ILE A 52 0.87 8.40 23.39
C ILE A 52 0.07 7.79 24.52
N LEU A 53 0.65 7.69 25.73
CA LEU A 53 -0.05 7.23 26.93
C LEU A 53 -1.29 8.07 27.22
N TYR A 54 -1.16 9.40 27.23
CA TYR A 54 -2.27 10.31 27.43
C TYR A 54 -3.36 10.12 26.36
N LEU A 55 -2.96 10.03 25.11
CA LEU A 55 -3.86 9.83 23.96
C LEU A 55 -4.69 8.56 24.14
N TYR A 56 -4.05 7.41 24.35
CA TYR A 56 -4.74 6.12 24.52
C TYR A 56 -5.72 6.11 25.70
N LYS A 57 -5.43 6.82 26.78
CA LYS A 57 -6.33 6.94 27.94
C LYS A 57 -7.51 7.89 27.74
N THR A 58 -7.40 8.84 26.80
CA THR A 58 -8.35 9.95 26.74
C THR A 58 -9.09 10.10 25.43
N VAL A 59 -8.55 9.63 24.32
CA VAL A 59 -9.07 9.87 22.95
C VAL A 59 -10.55 9.50 22.79
N ARG A 60 -10.97 8.39 23.39
CA ARG A 60 -12.35 7.91 23.35
C ARG A 60 -13.36 8.92 23.94
N LYS A 61 -12.97 9.68 24.98
CA LYS A 61 -13.84 10.71 25.60
C LYS A 61 -14.20 11.86 24.65
N PHE A 62 -13.46 11.99 23.57
CA PHE A 62 -13.61 13.06 22.59
C PHE A 62 -13.99 12.55 21.19
N TRP A 63 -14.59 11.36 21.09
CA TRP A 63 -14.92 10.73 19.81
C TRP A 63 -13.72 10.59 18.88
N GLY A 64 -12.59 10.27 19.46
CA GLY A 64 -11.34 10.04 18.74
C GLY A 64 -10.94 8.57 18.79
N GLU A 65 -10.12 8.21 17.81
CA GLU A 65 -9.46 6.91 17.70
C GLU A 65 -7.95 7.13 17.62
N ALA A 66 -7.17 6.29 18.26
CA ALA A 66 -5.71 6.26 18.15
C ALA A 66 -5.32 4.91 17.54
N ILE A 67 -4.62 4.97 16.43
CA ILE A 67 -4.19 3.80 15.68
C ILE A 67 -2.66 3.85 15.60
N VAL A 68 -2.01 2.82 16.11
CA VAL A 68 -0.56 2.63 16.01
C VAL A 68 -0.29 1.53 15.00
N VAL A 69 0.59 1.82 14.04
CA VAL A 69 1.03 0.87 13.04
C VAL A 69 2.53 0.63 13.22
N THR A 70 2.93 -0.63 13.29
CA THR A 70 4.32 -1.04 13.40
C THR A 70 4.59 -2.27 12.54
N GLN A 71 5.80 -2.40 12.05
CA GLN A 71 6.26 -3.58 11.32
C GLN A 71 6.76 -4.67 12.28
N GLU A 72 7.25 -4.27 13.44
CA GLU A 72 7.78 -5.18 14.45
C GLU A 72 7.13 -4.89 15.81
N LEU A 73 6.62 -5.94 16.45
CA LEU A 73 6.03 -5.79 17.78
C LEU A 73 7.08 -5.44 18.83
N ASP A 74 8.32 -5.88 18.64
CA ASP A 74 9.45 -5.58 19.55
C ASP A 74 9.67 -4.08 19.72
N ASP A 75 9.34 -3.27 18.74
CA ASP A 75 9.40 -1.81 18.81
C ASP A 75 8.45 -1.24 19.88
N ILE A 76 7.29 -1.85 20.04
CA ILE A 76 6.30 -1.46 21.08
C ILE A 76 6.70 -2.05 22.43
N ILE A 77 7.21 -3.29 22.45
CA ILE A 77 7.53 -4.03 23.68
C ILE A 77 8.75 -3.45 24.37
N GLY A 78 9.70 -2.88 23.64
CA GLY A 78 10.94 -2.33 24.18
C GLY A 78 10.75 -1.19 25.19
N ASN A 79 9.58 -0.54 25.20
CA ASN A 79 9.21 0.46 26.19
C ASN A 79 8.05 -0.03 27.05
N ALA A 80 8.32 -0.50 28.26
CA ALA A 80 7.32 -1.11 29.14
C ALA A 80 6.12 -0.20 29.41
N VAL A 81 6.33 1.12 29.61
CA VAL A 81 5.24 2.08 29.88
C VAL A 81 4.32 2.22 28.69
N VAL A 82 4.88 2.29 27.50
CA VAL A 82 4.10 2.46 26.26
C VAL A 82 3.41 1.16 25.87
N LYS A 83 4.10 0.02 26.01
CA LYS A 83 3.55 -1.31 25.79
C LYS A 83 2.27 -1.50 26.58
N ASP A 84 2.35 -1.37 27.91
CA ASP A 84 1.20 -1.60 28.77
C ASP A 84 0.05 -0.61 28.47
N SER A 85 0.39 0.61 28.08
CA SER A 85 -0.60 1.62 27.76
C SER A 85 -1.29 1.39 26.43
N ILE A 86 -0.56 1.00 25.40
CA ILE A 86 -1.12 0.71 24.08
C ILE A 86 -1.93 -0.59 24.14
N ILE A 87 -1.34 -1.66 24.65
CA ILE A 87 -1.99 -2.98 24.65
C ILE A 87 -3.23 -2.99 25.53
N ASN A 88 -3.14 -2.47 26.76
CA ASN A 88 -4.27 -2.51 27.72
C ASN A 88 -5.40 -1.54 27.36
N ASN A 89 -5.14 -0.51 26.55
CA ASN A 89 -6.17 0.43 26.12
C ASN A 89 -6.60 0.25 24.66
N SER A 90 -6.01 -0.69 23.94
CA SER A 90 -6.45 -1.07 22.58
C SER A 90 -7.61 -2.07 22.67
N ASP A 91 -8.68 -1.77 21.99
CA ASP A 91 -9.87 -2.62 21.88
C ASP A 91 -9.80 -3.55 20.65
N THR A 92 -9.01 -3.15 19.66
CA THR A 92 -8.91 -3.86 18.38
C THR A 92 -7.45 -4.03 17.99
N PHE A 93 -7.11 -5.25 17.57
CA PHE A 93 -5.80 -5.60 17.01
C PHE A 93 -5.98 -6.17 15.61
N ILE A 94 -5.17 -5.69 14.68
CA ILE A 94 -5.14 -6.17 13.30
C ILE A 94 -3.74 -6.73 13.04
N LEU A 95 -3.68 -8.02 12.66
CA LEU A 95 -2.45 -8.68 12.29
C LEU A 95 -2.52 -9.05 10.79
N LEU A 96 -1.49 -8.64 10.07
CA LEU A 96 -1.25 -9.09 8.70
C LEU A 96 -0.52 -10.44 8.75
N ASP A 97 -0.07 -10.95 7.60
CA ASP A 97 0.68 -12.21 7.52
C ASP A 97 1.87 -12.23 8.49
N GLN A 98 1.88 -13.24 9.36
CA GLN A 98 2.90 -13.46 10.39
C GLN A 98 3.79 -14.68 10.10
N THR A 99 3.70 -15.25 8.92
CA THR A 99 4.44 -16.47 8.54
C THR A 99 5.96 -16.29 8.71
N LYS A 100 6.46 -15.09 8.40
CA LYS A 100 7.87 -14.73 8.56
C LYS A 100 8.36 -14.77 10.02
N PHE A 101 7.46 -14.57 10.97
CA PHE A 101 7.78 -14.48 12.41
C PHE A 101 7.38 -15.73 13.19
N LYS A 102 7.08 -16.84 12.52
CA LYS A 102 6.52 -18.07 13.12
C LYS A 102 7.29 -18.58 14.32
N ASP A 103 8.62 -18.55 14.28
CA ASP A 103 9.46 -19.08 15.36
C ASP A 103 9.38 -18.24 16.64
N ASN A 104 9.17 -16.93 16.52
CA ASN A 104 9.08 -15.98 17.63
C ASN A 104 7.65 -15.53 17.92
N PHE A 105 6.65 -16.13 17.26
CA PHE A 105 5.25 -15.72 17.36
C PHE A 105 4.66 -15.89 18.76
N HIS A 106 5.23 -16.77 19.57
CA HIS A 106 4.81 -16.96 20.97
C HIS A 106 4.79 -15.65 21.77
N ARG A 107 5.74 -14.73 21.51
CA ARG A 107 5.79 -13.41 22.18
C ARG A 107 4.57 -12.55 21.85
N ILE A 108 4.16 -12.56 20.58
CA ILE A 108 2.95 -11.87 20.10
C ILE A 108 1.71 -12.52 20.72
N ALA A 109 1.67 -13.84 20.70
CA ALA A 109 0.56 -14.62 21.24
C ALA A 109 0.34 -14.36 22.74
N ASP A 110 1.42 -14.29 23.53
CA ASP A 110 1.35 -14.03 24.97
C ASP A 110 0.83 -12.61 25.26
N ILE A 111 1.35 -11.62 24.54
CA ILE A 111 0.97 -10.20 24.73
C ILE A 111 -0.48 -9.95 24.36
N LEU A 112 -0.93 -10.52 23.24
CA LEU A 112 -2.30 -10.36 22.75
C LEU A 112 -3.26 -11.41 23.32
N SER A 113 -2.78 -12.26 24.23
CA SER A 113 -3.55 -13.36 24.82
C SER A 113 -4.25 -14.22 23.76
N LEU A 114 -3.48 -14.67 22.75
CA LEU A 114 -4.00 -15.48 21.66
C LEU A 114 -3.99 -16.96 22.03
N ASN A 115 -5.15 -17.58 22.00
CA ASN A 115 -5.25 -19.02 22.18
C ASN A 115 -4.74 -19.80 20.94
N LYS A 116 -4.62 -21.10 21.05
CA LYS A 116 -4.05 -21.94 19.98
C LYS A 116 -4.86 -21.91 18.68
N VAL A 117 -6.19 -21.77 18.78
CA VAL A 117 -7.08 -21.68 17.62
C VAL A 117 -6.85 -20.36 16.89
N GLU A 118 -6.75 -19.26 17.62
CA GLU A 118 -6.45 -17.93 17.05
C GLU A 118 -5.09 -17.91 16.37
N GLN A 119 -4.05 -18.48 16.98
CA GLN A 119 -2.72 -18.61 16.38
C GLN A 119 -2.77 -19.38 15.06
N ASN A 120 -3.50 -20.50 15.03
CA ASN A 120 -3.65 -21.28 13.80
C ASN A 120 -4.37 -20.48 12.70
N LYS A 121 -5.42 -19.74 13.03
CA LYS A 121 -6.11 -18.83 12.09
C LYS A 121 -5.17 -17.79 11.50
N ILE A 122 -4.33 -17.16 12.31
CA ILE A 122 -3.37 -16.15 11.86
C ILE A 122 -2.41 -16.73 10.83
N PHE A 123 -1.95 -17.95 11.00
CA PHE A 123 -1.07 -18.61 10.04
C PHE A 123 -1.75 -19.12 8.78
N THR A 124 -3.08 -18.98 8.65
CA THR A 124 -3.78 -19.23 7.37
C THR A 124 -3.86 -18.00 6.49
N ILE A 125 -3.51 -16.81 7.00
CA ILE A 125 -3.53 -15.56 6.24
C ILE A 125 -2.67 -15.73 4.98
N ASP A 126 -3.24 -15.33 3.87
CA ASP A 126 -2.62 -15.37 2.54
C ASP A 126 -2.28 -16.78 2.01
N ASN A 127 -2.64 -17.86 2.70
CA ASN A 127 -2.42 -19.24 2.27
C ASN A 127 -3.63 -19.90 1.57
N LEU A 128 -4.77 -19.23 1.48
CA LEU A 128 -5.98 -19.79 0.89
C LEU A 128 -5.92 -19.79 -0.65
N ASN A 129 -6.43 -20.88 -1.24
CA ASN A 129 -6.49 -21.06 -2.70
C ASN A 129 -7.57 -20.18 -3.39
N ASN A 130 -8.35 -19.42 -2.63
CA ASN A 130 -9.43 -18.58 -3.16
C ASN A 130 -8.94 -17.27 -3.82
N LYS A 131 -7.63 -17.12 -3.97
CA LYS A 131 -7.01 -15.90 -4.55
C LYS A 131 -6.83 -15.95 -6.06
N PHE A 132 -7.14 -17.06 -6.69
CA PHE A 132 -6.98 -17.18 -8.13
C PHE A 132 -7.77 -16.08 -8.86
N GLY A 133 -7.06 -15.30 -9.68
CA GLY A 133 -7.63 -14.14 -10.38
C GLY A 133 -7.91 -12.90 -9.52
N ARG A 134 -7.59 -12.93 -8.21
CA ARG A 134 -7.85 -11.83 -7.26
C ARG A 134 -6.56 -11.23 -6.70
N ALA A 135 -5.75 -10.63 -7.55
CA ALA A 135 -4.42 -10.11 -7.18
C ALA A 135 -4.47 -9.02 -6.09
N ARG A 136 -5.58 -8.29 -5.99
CA ARG A 136 -5.78 -7.21 -5.00
C ARG A 136 -6.49 -7.65 -3.73
N PHE A 137 -6.75 -8.93 -3.59
CA PHE A 137 -7.33 -9.52 -2.39
C PHE A 137 -6.24 -9.79 -1.36
N LYS A 138 -6.42 -9.30 -0.14
CA LYS A 138 -5.53 -9.52 1.00
C LYS A 138 -6.34 -9.94 2.22
N GLU A 139 -5.75 -10.78 3.03
CA GLU A 139 -6.36 -11.23 4.28
C GLU A 139 -5.66 -10.59 5.47
N PHE A 140 -6.40 -10.44 6.55
CA PHE A 140 -5.89 -9.98 7.84
C PHE A 140 -6.69 -10.62 8.96
N TYR A 141 -6.03 -10.83 10.10
CA TYR A 141 -6.70 -11.25 11.31
C TYR A 141 -7.11 -10.01 12.12
N LEU A 142 -8.37 -9.95 12.55
CA LEU A 142 -8.90 -8.90 13.40
C LEU A 142 -9.38 -9.51 14.71
N LYS A 143 -8.77 -9.06 15.82
CA LYS A 143 -9.19 -9.41 17.19
C LYS A 143 -9.85 -8.20 17.83
N ARG A 144 -11.05 -8.42 18.37
CA ARG A 144 -11.76 -7.42 19.18
C ARG A 144 -12.29 -8.06 20.44
N GLY A 145 -11.75 -7.66 21.58
CA GLY A 145 -12.01 -8.31 22.85
C GLY A 145 -11.64 -9.80 22.81
N SER A 146 -12.59 -10.68 23.12
CA SER A 146 -12.39 -12.14 23.10
C SER A 146 -12.60 -12.81 21.73
N LYS A 147 -13.02 -12.06 20.72
CA LYS A 147 -13.34 -12.60 19.39
C LYS A 147 -12.25 -12.22 18.39
N GLY A 148 -11.78 -13.20 17.62
CA GLY A 148 -10.81 -12.99 16.57
C GLY A 148 -11.08 -13.87 15.35
N GLU A 149 -11.13 -13.25 14.17
CA GLU A 149 -11.39 -13.91 12.90
C GLU A 149 -10.49 -13.36 11.77
N VAL A 150 -10.32 -14.16 10.74
CA VAL A 150 -9.65 -13.75 9.51
C VAL A 150 -10.68 -13.13 8.56
N TYR A 151 -10.37 -11.97 8.06
CA TYR A 151 -11.18 -11.23 7.10
C TYR A 151 -10.41 -11.02 5.80
N GLY A 152 -11.14 -11.03 4.69
CA GLY A 152 -10.60 -10.65 3.38
C GLY A 152 -10.95 -9.21 3.03
N ASN A 153 -9.99 -8.51 2.47
CA ASN A 153 -10.17 -7.19 1.89
C ASN A 153 -9.77 -7.20 0.43
N GLU A 154 -10.64 -6.69 -0.42
CA GLU A 154 -10.36 -6.51 -1.84
C GLU A 154 -10.66 -5.07 -2.23
N VAL A 155 -9.71 -4.42 -2.88
CA VAL A 155 -9.82 -3.05 -3.33
C VAL A 155 -10.07 -3.01 -4.84
N SER A 156 -10.79 -2.00 -5.32
CA SER A 156 -10.91 -1.75 -6.76
C SER A 156 -9.55 -1.42 -7.36
N ILE A 157 -9.40 -1.60 -8.68
CA ILE A 157 -8.17 -1.20 -9.38
C ILE A 157 -7.88 0.30 -9.21
N GLN A 158 -8.92 1.13 -9.21
CA GLN A 158 -8.80 2.56 -8.97
C GLN A 158 -8.24 2.86 -7.58
N GLN A 159 -8.81 2.25 -6.54
CA GLN A 159 -8.30 2.41 -5.16
C GLN A 159 -6.86 1.93 -5.04
N TYR A 160 -6.55 0.77 -5.64
CA TYR A 160 -5.19 0.23 -5.63
C TYR A 160 -4.19 1.22 -6.24
N LEU A 161 -4.46 1.73 -7.43
CA LEU A 161 -3.58 2.68 -8.13
C LEU A 161 -3.50 4.05 -7.44
N THR A 162 -4.55 4.47 -6.74
CA THR A 162 -4.52 5.70 -5.94
C THR A 162 -3.50 5.60 -4.79
N TYR A 163 -3.39 4.43 -4.16
CA TYR A 163 -2.57 4.25 -2.95
C TYR A 163 -1.30 3.42 -3.18
N THR A 164 -1.07 2.89 -4.39
CA THR A 164 0.13 2.08 -4.68
C THR A 164 1.42 2.84 -4.38
N THR A 165 2.40 2.13 -3.84
CA THR A 165 3.77 2.62 -3.63
C THR A 165 4.74 2.06 -4.67
N GLU A 166 4.25 1.19 -5.57
CA GLU A 166 5.05 0.55 -6.60
C GLU A 166 5.50 1.58 -7.65
N LYS A 167 6.81 1.76 -7.76
CA LYS A 167 7.41 2.76 -8.65
C LYS A 167 6.99 2.62 -10.12
N PRO A 168 6.95 1.40 -10.71
CA PRO A 168 6.55 1.26 -12.12
C PRO A 168 5.13 1.76 -12.39
N GLU A 169 4.20 1.49 -11.47
CA GLU A 169 2.80 1.91 -11.59
C GLU A 169 2.66 3.42 -11.44
N LYS A 170 3.31 4.00 -10.44
CA LYS A 170 3.34 5.46 -10.26
C LYS A 170 3.90 6.17 -11.47
N ASN A 171 5.06 5.75 -11.97
CA ASN A 171 5.67 6.34 -13.15
C ASN A 171 4.74 6.24 -14.37
N ALA A 172 4.07 5.09 -14.55
CA ALA A 172 3.13 4.93 -15.66
C ALA A 172 1.97 5.94 -15.58
N ILE A 173 1.40 6.18 -14.40
CA ILE A 173 0.34 7.18 -14.21
C ILE A 173 0.87 8.60 -14.40
N GLU A 174 2.11 8.90 -13.98
CA GLU A 174 2.74 10.22 -14.16
C GLU A 174 2.82 10.63 -15.64
N PHE A 175 2.93 9.70 -16.58
CA PHE A 175 2.87 10.02 -18.01
C PHE A 175 1.50 10.57 -18.46
N TYR A 176 0.44 10.34 -17.68
CA TYR A 176 -0.91 10.86 -17.92
C TYR A 176 -1.17 12.21 -17.26
N LEU A 177 -0.29 12.68 -16.35
CA LEU A 177 -0.39 13.96 -15.64
C LEU A 177 0.04 15.17 -16.52
N LYS A 178 -0.21 15.13 -17.82
CA LYS A 178 0.10 16.24 -18.71
C LYS A 178 -1.04 17.28 -18.73
N ASP A 179 -0.72 18.49 -19.17
CA ASP A 179 -1.69 19.53 -19.49
C ASP A 179 -2.54 19.97 -18.28
N ASP A 180 -1.92 20.21 -17.12
CA ASP A 180 -2.57 20.65 -15.87
C ASP A 180 -3.70 19.74 -15.36
N ARG A 181 -3.69 18.47 -15.75
CA ARG A 181 -4.65 17.47 -15.26
C ARG A 181 -4.44 17.18 -13.78
N THR A 182 -5.54 16.97 -13.08
CA THR A 182 -5.48 16.43 -11.72
C THR A 182 -5.06 14.95 -11.75
N TYR A 183 -4.60 14.45 -10.60
CA TYR A 183 -4.28 13.01 -10.50
C TYR A 183 -5.49 12.12 -10.78
N ASP A 184 -6.68 12.54 -10.35
CA ASP A 184 -7.92 11.80 -10.57
C ASP A 184 -8.26 11.74 -12.09
N ASP A 185 -8.13 12.84 -12.82
CA ASP A 185 -8.34 12.87 -14.26
C ASP A 185 -7.35 11.95 -15.01
N ALA A 186 -6.07 12.00 -14.60
CA ALA A 186 -5.02 11.15 -15.17
C ALA A 186 -5.32 9.66 -14.92
N LEU A 187 -5.76 9.34 -13.71
CA LEU A 187 -6.12 7.97 -13.32
C LEU A 187 -7.35 7.47 -14.09
N ASP A 188 -8.34 8.32 -14.28
CA ASP A 188 -9.55 7.97 -15.06
C ASP A 188 -9.22 7.65 -16.53
N ILE A 189 -8.30 8.43 -17.14
CA ILE A 189 -7.83 8.15 -18.50
C ILE A 189 -7.02 6.85 -18.53
N PHE A 190 -6.11 6.67 -17.58
CA PHE A 190 -5.32 5.45 -17.46
C PHE A 190 -6.21 4.20 -17.33
N LEU A 191 -7.29 4.27 -16.55
CA LEU A 191 -8.23 3.15 -16.37
C LEU A 191 -9.04 2.86 -17.64
N LYS A 192 -9.39 3.88 -18.43
CA LYS A 192 -10.02 3.68 -19.74
C LYS A 192 -9.08 2.96 -20.70
N ASP A 193 -7.81 3.38 -20.74
CA ASP A 193 -6.81 2.74 -21.57
C ASP A 193 -6.51 1.32 -21.11
N LEU A 194 -6.50 1.06 -19.79
CA LEU A 194 -6.34 -0.27 -19.23
C LEU A 194 -7.47 -1.22 -19.69
N ASN A 195 -8.69 -0.73 -19.68
CA ASN A 195 -9.83 -1.50 -20.17
C ASN A 195 -9.70 -1.81 -21.68
N LEU A 196 -9.30 -0.83 -22.50
CA LEU A 196 -9.00 -1.04 -23.92
C LEU A 196 -7.85 -2.01 -24.15
N PHE A 197 -6.89 -2.07 -23.24
CA PHE A 197 -5.76 -3.00 -23.26
C PHE A 197 -6.10 -4.42 -22.78
N GLY A 198 -7.33 -4.66 -22.32
CA GLY A 198 -7.80 -5.96 -21.85
C GLY A 198 -7.51 -6.26 -20.37
N ASP A 199 -7.45 -5.24 -19.55
CA ASP A 199 -7.24 -5.31 -18.09
C ASP A 199 -5.91 -5.93 -17.63
N GLU A 200 -4.91 -6.03 -18.51
CA GLU A 200 -3.57 -6.53 -18.22
C GLU A 200 -2.66 -5.45 -17.59
N LEU A 201 -2.91 -5.05 -16.35
CA LEU A 201 -2.20 -3.96 -15.69
C LEU A 201 -0.68 -4.05 -15.80
N GLY A 202 -0.08 -5.19 -15.44
CA GLY A 202 1.38 -5.36 -15.44
C GLY A 202 2.00 -5.16 -16.82
N SER A 203 1.36 -5.68 -17.86
CA SER A 203 1.78 -5.54 -19.24
C SER A 203 1.67 -4.10 -19.73
N MET A 204 0.53 -3.45 -19.46
CA MET A 204 0.32 -2.05 -19.83
C MET A 204 1.30 -1.11 -19.12
N VAL A 205 1.51 -1.28 -17.81
CA VAL A 205 2.49 -0.50 -17.03
C VAL A 205 3.91 -0.65 -17.62
N SER A 206 4.31 -1.86 -17.98
CA SER A 206 5.61 -2.11 -18.57
C SER A 206 5.78 -1.42 -19.93
N LEU A 207 4.76 -1.48 -20.78
CA LEU A 207 4.76 -0.79 -22.08
C LEU A 207 4.84 0.72 -21.94
N ILE A 208 4.04 1.31 -21.05
CA ILE A 208 4.04 2.76 -20.80
C ILE A 208 5.43 3.21 -20.33
N ASN A 209 6.08 2.45 -19.45
CA ASN A 209 7.43 2.78 -18.97
C ASN A 209 8.50 2.67 -20.06
N ILE A 210 8.36 1.75 -21.03
CA ILE A 210 9.23 1.64 -22.20
C ILE A 210 8.93 2.77 -23.21
N TYR A 211 7.66 3.01 -23.48
CA TYR A 211 7.18 4.00 -24.45
C TYR A 211 7.35 5.43 -23.95
N LYS A 212 7.34 5.64 -22.63
CA LYS A 212 7.42 6.94 -21.93
C LYS A 212 6.32 7.94 -22.34
N LYS A 213 5.17 7.41 -22.68
CA LYS A 213 3.95 8.16 -23.05
C LYS A 213 2.71 7.36 -22.64
N PRO A 214 1.53 8.01 -22.55
CA PRO A 214 0.25 7.30 -22.50
C PRO A 214 0.15 6.31 -23.67
N ILE A 215 -0.51 5.19 -23.41
CA ILE A 215 -0.70 4.17 -24.43
C ILE A 215 -1.69 4.68 -25.50
N ASP A 216 -1.46 4.30 -26.73
CA ASP A 216 -2.35 4.60 -27.85
C ASP A 216 -2.69 3.33 -28.64
N GLN A 217 -3.60 3.43 -29.59
CA GLN A 217 -4.07 2.29 -30.36
C GLN A 217 -2.92 1.62 -31.14
N LYS A 218 -1.91 2.38 -31.59
CA LYS A 218 -0.78 1.83 -32.31
C LYS A 218 0.08 0.93 -31.42
N VAL A 219 0.30 1.36 -30.19
CA VAL A 219 1.03 0.57 -29.17
C VAL A 219 0.25 -0.69 -28.80
N ILE A 220 -1.07 -0.58 -28.64
CA ILE A 220 -1.93 -1.73 -28.35
C ILE A 220 -1.86 -2.76 -29.51
N ASN A 221 -1.99 -2.31 -30.73
CA ASN A 221 -1.92 -3.18 -31.91
C ASN A 221 -0.55 -3.87 -32.04
N PHE A 222 0.54 -3.11 -31.85
CA PHE A 222 1.90 -3.64 -31.81
C PHE A 222 2.06 -4.72 -30.73
N TYR A 223 1.62 -4.44 -29.51
CA TYR A 223 1.70 -5.41 -28.42
C TYR A 223 0.95 -6.70 -28.74
N ASN A 224 -0.27 -6.59 -29.26
CA ASN A 224 -1.08 -7.74 -29.61
C ASN A 224 -0.48 -8.58 -30.72
N GLU A 225 0.15 -7.96 -31.72
CA GLU A 225 0.86 -8.67 -32.79
C GLU A 225 2.06 -9.46 -32.23
N ILE A 226 2.90 -8.81 -31.41
CA ILE A 226 4.03 -9.50 -30.79
C ILE A 226 3.56 -10.63 -29.87
N LYS A 227 2.47 -10.41 -29.12
CA LYS A 227 1.89 -11.41 -28.23
C LYS A 227 1.42 -12.66 -28.98
N GLN A 228 0.84 -12.49 -30.19
CA GLN A 228 0.42 -13.62 -31.00
C GLN A 228 1.62 -14.41 -31.58
N GLN A 229 2.74 -13.75 -31.82
CA GLN A 229 3.95 -14.36 -32.37
C GLN A 229 4.86 -14.93 -31.28
N ASP A 230 4.72 -14.51 -30.04
CA ASP A 230 5.57 -14.92 -28.93
C ASP A 230 5.32 -16.35 -28.51
N LYS A 231 6.30 -17.23 -28.81
CA LYS A 231 6.35 -18.63 -28.36
C LYS A 231 7.14 -18.81 -27.06
N THR A 232 7.77 -17.75 -26.55
CA THR A 232 8.72 -17.84 -25.43
C THR A 232 8.06 -17.56 -24.09
N GLY A 233 6.86 -16.95 -24.07
CA GLY A 233 6.16 -16.50 -22.88
C GLY A 233 6.80 -15.26 -22.22
N ASN A 234 7.76 -14.60 -22.91
CA ASN A 234 8.42 -13.39 -22.40
C ASN A 234 8.39 -12.28 -23.44
N ILE A 235 7.20 -11.76 -23.69
CA ILE A 235 6.92 -10.73 -24.69
C ILE A 235 7.83 -9.49 -24.55
N PHE A 236 8.15 -9.05 -23.33
CA PHE A 236 8.99 -7.87 -23.13
C PHE A 236 10.42 -8.09 -23.55
N LYS A 237 10.97 -9.31 -23.38
CA LYS A 237 12.28 -9.66 -23.91
C LYS A 237 12.31 -9.66 -25.44
N VAL A 238 11.20 -10.06 -26.05
CA VAL A 238 11.05 -9.99 -27.52
C VAL A 238 11.04 -8.54 -27.99
N ILE A 239 10.27 -7.68 -27.34
CA ILE A 239 10.23 -6.23 -27.62
C ILE A 239 11.60 -5.60 -27.46
N ASP A 240 12.29 -5.83 -26.34
CA ASP A 240 13.63 -5.29 -26.08
C ASP A 240 14.63 -5.72 -27.16
N ASN A 241 14.62 -7.00 -27.55
CA ASN A 241 15.49 -7.51 -28.62
C ASN A 241 15.22 -6.84 -29.98
N LEU A 242 13.92 -6.59 -30.30
CA LEU A 242 13.54 -5.90 -31.54
C LEU A 242 14.05 -4.46 -31.55
N LEU A 243 13.85 -3.74 -30.44
CA LEU A 243 14.28 -2.35 -30.32
C LEU A 243 15.81 -2.22 -30.37
N GLN A 244 16.54 -3.11 -29.70
CA GLN A 244 17.99 -3.15 -29.69
C GLN A 244 18.54 -3.47 -31.09
N LYS A 245 17.97 -4.45 -31.81
CA LYS A 245 18.38 -4.84 -33.15
C LYS A 245 18.29 -3.70 -34.15
N GLU A 246 17.25 -2.86 -34.03
CA GLU A 246 17.05 -1.72 -34.92
C GLU A 246 17.63 -0.41 -34.37
N ASN A 247 18.17 -0.43 -33.15
CA ASN A 247 18.68 0.76 -32.44
C ASN A 247 17.67 1.90 -32.43
N LYS A 248 16.41 1.57 -32.14
CA LYS A 248 15.28 2.49 -32.10
C LYS A 248 14.58 2.48 -30.73
N THR A 249 13.99 3.61 -30.35
CA THR A 249 12.98 3.64 -29.26
C THR A 249 11.67 3.01 -29.75
N LEU A 250 10.81 2.61 -28.83
CA LEU A 250 9.50 2.03 -29.17
C LEU A 250 8.67 3.00 -30.05
N ASP A 251 8.67 4.29 -29.73
CA ASP A 251 8.01 5.33 -30.51
C ASP A 251 8.54 5.40 -31.96
N GLN A 252 9.86 5.41 -32.11
CA GLN A 252 10.50 5.42 -33.44
C GLN A 252 10.20 4.14 -34.23
N PHE A 253 10.21 2.97 -33.56
CA PHE A 253 9.92 1.69 -34.19
C PHE A 253 8.47 1.65 -34.70
N ILE A 254 7.49 2.02 -33.85
CA ILE A 254 6.07 2.03 -34.21
C ILE A 254 5.81 3.03 -35.33
N ASN A 255 6.37 4.24 -35.26
CA ASN A 255 6.19 5.26 -36.31
C ASN A 255 6.85 4.88 -37.66
N SER A 256 7.96 4.17 -37.66
CA SER A 256 8.57 3.67 -38.89
C SER A 256 7.82 2.52 -39.54
N ASN A 257 6.97 1.82 -38.75
CA ASN A 257 6.13 0.71 -39.20
C ASN A 257 4.63 1.03 -39.17
N SER A 258 4.27 2.32 -39.16
CA SER A 258 2.88 2.79 -38.94
C SER A 258 1.87 2.24 -39.95
N ASN A 259 2.30 1.96 -41.19
CA ASN A 259 1.41 1.35 -42.21
C ASN A 259 0.91 -0.06 -41.84
N ASN A 260 1.58 -0.75 -40.89
CA ASN A 260 1.19 -2.07 -40.42
C ASN A 260 0.27 -2.00 -39.20
N TYR A 261 0.29 -0.88 -38.44
CA TYR A 261 -0.43 -0.75 -37.18
C TYR A 261 -1.66 0.18 -37.24
N GLU A 262 -1.91 0.82 -38.39
CA GLU A 262 -3.10 1.67 -38.61
C GLU A 262 -4.31 0.90 -39.18
N LYS A 263 -4.12 -0.36 -39.60
CA LYS A 263 -5.17 -1.18 -40.21
C LYS A 263 -5.65 -2.25 -39.23
N VAL A 264 -6.56 -1.89 -38.31
CA VAL A 264 -7.58 -2.81 -37.76
C VAL A 264 -8.77 -1.99 -37.30
#